data_d30ca924631ae0b841143172c5bcc4fd
#
_entry.id   d30ca924631ae0b841143172c5bcc4fd
#
_cell.length_a   1.000
_cell.length_b   1.000
_cell.length_c   1.000
_cell.angle_alpha   90.00
_cell.angle_beta   90.00
_cell.angle_gamma   90.00
#
_symmetry.space_group_name_H-M   'P 1'
#
loop_
_entity.id
_entity.type
_entity.pdbx_description
1 polymer ?
#
loop_
_entity_poly.entity_id
_entity_poly.type
_entity_poly.pdbx_seq_one_letter_code
_entity_poly.pdbx_strand_id
1 'polypeptide(L)'
;TVLAHNTGALLDGFKEKTRRIALEQLKSLGVEVEFNISYSNVDGAYIDSNTGKTSDADFVSQAVGTLPNSEFLQPHLPHILDTKGFVKVNDKLEVTGQNNLYALGDVADVGEPKLGYLAQQQGEYVAKSIVKKLKNKKVKGYKRNPLIALIPTGQKSGVAELPFAVTTFKSLINMKQKDLFIKKVYTAFGAD
;
A
#
# COMPACT_ATOMS: atom_id res chain seq x y z
N THR A 1 -0.27 -23.39 7.90
CA THR A 1 0.08 -22.24 7.01
C THR A 1 1.27 -21.52 7.61
N VAL A 2 2.27 -21.24 6.79
CA VAL A 2 3.45 -20.44 7.16
C VAL A 2 3.38 -19.10 6.44
N LEU A 3 3.69 -18.02 7.16
CA LEU A 3 3.89 -16.68 6.62
C LEU A 3 5.36 -16.32 6.79
N ALA A 4 6.11 -16.34 5.71
CA ALA A 4 7.51 -15.91 5.69
C ALA A 4 7.60 -14.41 5.40
N HIS A 5 8.39 -13.67 6.18
CA HIS A 5 8.55 -12.23 6.06
C HIS A 5 10.03 -11.84 6.10
N ASN A 6 10.43 -10.97 5.18
CA ASN A 6 11.84 -10.64 4.96
C ASN A 6 12.46 -9.68 5.99
N THR A 7 11.66 -9.10 6.89
CA THR A 7 12.13 -8.26 7.99
C THR A 7 11.80 -8.86 9.36
N GLY A 8 12.28 -8.24 10.43
CA GLY A 8 12.08 -8.71 11.81
C GLY A 8 10.69 -8.43 12.37
N ALA A 9 9.78 -7.83 11.61
CA ALA A 9 8.42 -7.55 12.09
C ALA A 9 7.43 -7.36 10.94
N LEU A 10 6.18 -7.78 11.15
CA LEU A 10 5.10 -7.53 10.19
C LEU A 10 4.68 -6.06 10.18
N LEU A 11 4.09 -5.61 9.07
CA LEU A 11 3.45 -4.30 8.94
C LEU A 11 4.41 -3.15 9.24
N ASP A 12 5.56 -3.13 8.57
CA ASP A 12 6.51 -2.03 8.67
C ASP A 12 5.82 -0.69 8.32
N GLY A 13 6.10 0.34 9.12
CA GLY A 13 5.45 1.64 9.01
C GLY A 13 4.18 1.81 9.85
N PHE A 14 3.65 0.75 10.46
CA PHE A 14 2.55 0.81 11.42
C PHE A 14 3.05 0.90 12.87
N LYS A 15 2.16 1.38 13.78
CA LYS A 15 2.48 1.45 15.20
C LYS A 15 2.79 0.07 15.77
N GLU A 16 3.70 -0.01 16.72
CA GLU A 16 4.10 -1.27 17.38
C GLU A 16 2.89 -2.06 17.92
N LYS A 17 1.92 -1.36 18.53
CA LYS A 17 0.69 -1.97 19.01
C LYS A 17 -0.10 -2.66 17.91
N THR A 18 -0.18 -2.05 16.71
CA THR A 18 -0.86 -2.64 15.54
C THR A 18 -0.16 -3.91 15.10
N ARG A 19 1.17 -3.87 14.99
CA ARG A 19 2.01 -4.99 14.56
C ARG A 19 1.90 -6.17 15.52
N ARG A 20 1.96 -5.91 16.83
CA ARG A 20 1.83 -6.93 17.87
C ARG A 20 0.45 -7.59 17.84
N ILE A 21 -0.62 -6.81 17.79
CA ILE A 21 -1.99 -7.36 17.73
C ILE A 21 -2.18 -8.22 16.48
N ALA A 22 -1.72 -7.77 15.33
CA ALA A 22 -1.82 -8.53 14.08
C ALA A 22 -1.08 -9.87 14.18
N LEU A 23 0.13 -9.88 14.73
CA LEU A 23 0.92 -11.09 14.93
C LEU A 23 0.25 -12.07 15.90
N GLU A 24 -0.26 -11.58 17.04
CA GLU A 24 -1.00 -12.39 18.02
C GLU A 24 -2.24 -13.04 17.40
N GLN A 25 -2.99 -12.28 16.59
CA GLN A 25 -4.17 -12.78 15.89
C GLN A 25 -3.82 -13.84 14.84
N LEU A 26 -2.76 -13.65 14.04
CA LEU A 26 -2.30 -14.65 13.08
C LEU A 26 -1.88 -15.96 13.78
N LYS A 27 -1.11 -15.86 14.86
CA LYS A 27 -0.74 -17.02 15.66
C LYS A 27 -1.95 -17.74 16.25
N SER A 28 -2.97 -17.01 16.71
CA SER A 28 -4.21 -17.60 17.21
C SER A 28 -5.03 -18.34 16.16
N LEU A 29 -4.80 -18.04 14.88
CA LEU A 29 -5.38 -18.74 13.73
C LEU A 29 -4.53 -19.94 13.26
N GLY A 30 -3.47 -20.29 13.99
CA GLY A 30 -2.57 -21.36 13.62
C GLY A 30 -1.59 -21.03 12.49
N VAL A 31 -1.37 -19.73 12.24
CA VAL A 31 -0.35 -19.30 11.27
C VAL A 31 1.00 -19.24 11.97
N GLU A 32 1.95 -20.00 11.48
CA GLU A 32 3.35 -19.87 11.84
C GLU A 32 3.94 -18.66 11.12
N VAL A 33 4.64 -17.78 11.84
CA VAL A 33 5.24 -16.58 11.26
C VAL A 33 6.75 -16.66 11.39
N GLU A 34 7.42 -16.70 10.26
CA GLU A 34 8.88 -16.71 10.14
C GLU A 34 9.38 -15.34 9.74
N PHE A 35 10.36 -14.81 10.45
CA PHE A 35 10.97 -13.51 10.20
C PHE A 35 12.36 -13.63 9.60
N ASN A 36 12.78 -12.59 8.89
CA ASN A 36 14.06 -12.50 8.21
C ASN A 36 14.28 -13.61 7.17
N ILE A 37 13.19 -14.10 6.61
CA ILE A 37 13.16 -15.14 5.57
C ILE A 37 12.73 -14.50 4.25
N SER A 38 13.50 -14.77 3.19
CA SER A 38 13.19 -14.29 1.83
C SER A 38 13.30 -15.44 0.85
N TYR A 39 12.16 -15.97 0.42
CA TYR A 39 12.11 -17.02 -0.59
C TYR A 39 12.20 -16.46 -2.00
N SER A 40 13.06 -17.05 -2.82
CA SER A 40 13.13 -16.84 -4.27
C SER A 40 12.67 -18.10 -5.00
N ASN A 41 11.95 -17.94 -6.10
CA ASN A 41 11.61 -19.06 -6.98
C ASN A 41 12.81 -19.33 -7.89
N VAL A 42 13.37 -20.53 -7.79
CA VAL A 42 14.45 -21.03 -8.65
C VAL A 42 13.98 -22.34 -9.26
N ASP A 43 13.72 -22.35 -10.56
CA ASP A 43 13.28 -23.53 -11.32
C ASP A 43 12.06 -24.24 -10.72
N GLY A 44 11.12 -23.46 -10.17
CA GLY A 44 9.90 -23.99 -9.55
C GLY A 44 10.01 -24.31 -8.06
N ALA A 45 11.22 -24.33 -7.49
CA ALA A 45 11.46 -24.49 -6.06
C ALA A 45 11.55 -23.11 -5.36
N TYR A 46 11.00 -23.01 -4.17
CA TYR A 46 11.14 -21.83 -3.31
C TYR A 46 12.30 -22.04 -2.34
N ILE A 47 13.35 -21.26 -2.52
CA ILE A 47 14.59 -21.36 -1.77
C ILE A 47 14.79 -20.10 -0.95
N ASP A 48 15.03 -20.24 0.36
CA ASP A 48 15.40 -19.10 1.23
C ASP A 48 16.75 -18.54 0.81
N SER A 49 16.75 -17.28 0.43
CA SER A 49 17.95 -16.60 -0.11
C SER A 49 19.09 -16.45 0.92
N ASN A 50 18.77 -16.55 2.23
CA ASN A 50 19.74 -16.40 3.30
C ASN A 50 20.40 -17.74 3.69
N THR A 51 19.61 -18.82 3.70
CA THR A 51 20.07 -20.12 4.22
C THR A 51 20.20 -21.20 3.16
N GLY A 52 19.66 -20.99 1.96
CA GLY A 52 19.58 -22.01 0.90
C GLY A 52 18.57 -23.12 1.17
N LYS A 53 17.77 -23.02 2.24
CA LYS A 53 16.76 -24.02 2.59
C LYS A 53 15.59 -23.97 1.61
N THR A 54 15.19 -25.10 1.08
CA THR A 54 14.03 -25.24 0.20
C THR A 54 12.74 -25.34 1.02
N SER A 55 11.66 -24.70 0.53
CA SER A 55 10.33 -24.86 1.09
C SER A 55 9.57 -25.99 0.39
N ASP A 56 8.98 -26.91 1.17
CA ASP A 56 8.14 -28.01 0.71
C ASP A 56 6.65 -27.66 0.69
N ALA A 57 6.30 -26.44 0.32
CA ALA A 57 4.91 -25.99 0.33
C ALA A 57 4.15 -26.48 -0.91
N ASP A 58 2.95 -27.06 -0.72
CA ASP A 58 2.05 -27.46 -1.80
C ASP A 58 1.53 -26.26 -2.60
N PHE A 59 1.43 -25.09 -1.96
CA PHE A 59 0.97 -23.85 -2.55
C PHE A 59 1.71 -22.65 -1.96
N VAL A 60 2.17 -21.77 -2.82
CA VAL A 60 2.84 -20.51 -2.42
C VAL A 60 2.11 -19.31 -3.01
N SER A 61 1.73 -18.38 -2.13
CA SER A 61 1.20 -17.08 -2.52
C SER A 61 2.25 -16.01 -2.28
N GLN A 62 2.70 -15.34 -3.34
CA GLN A 62 3.65 -14.26 -3.24
C GLN A 62 2.92 -12.95 -2.94
N ALA A 63 3.25 -12.32 -1.79
CA ALA A 63 2.72 -11.02 -1.35
C ALA A 63 3.89 -10.06 -1.04
N VAL A 64 4.83 -9.95 -1.97
CA VAL A 64 6.12 -9.26 -1.80
C VAL A 64 6.09 -7.76 -2.11
N GLY A 65 4.91 -7.17 -2.13
CA GLY A 65 4.71 -5.75 -2.43
C GLY A 65 4.26 -5.49 -3.85
N THR A 66 4.14 -4.22 -4.20
CA THR A 66 3.69 -3.76 -5.53
C THR A 66 4.84 -3.10 -6.27
N LEU A 67 4.96 -3.41 -7.54
CA LEU A 67 5.80 -2.67 -8.47
C LEU A 67 4.95 -1.62 -9.18
N PRO A 68 5.47 -0.39 -9.38
CA PRO A 68 4.74 0.60 -10.15
C PRO A 68 4.66 0.18 -11.62
N ASN A 69 3.44 0.24 -12.20
CA ASN A 69 3.27 -0.02 -13.63
C ASN A 69 3.65 1.23 -14.44
N SER A 70 4.93 1.49 -14.55
CA SER A 70 5.52 2.68 -15.18
C SER A 70 6.44 2.38 -16.36
N GLU A 71 6.54 1.12 -16.78
CA GLU A 71 7.43 0.66 -17.86
C GLU A 71 7.17 1.40 -19.17
N PHE A 72 5.91 1.77 -19.46
CA PHE A 72 5.55 2.54 -20.63
C PHE A 72 6.18 3.95 -20.70
N LEU A 73 6.64 4.47 -19.55
CA LEU A 73 7.34 5.78 -19.49
C LEU A 73 8.83 5.66 -19.82
N GLN A 74 9.42 4.48 -19.66
CA GLN A 74 10.84 4.22 -19.83
C GLN A 74 11.39 4.68 -21.20
N PRO A 75 10.72 4.43 -22.34
CA PRO A 75 11.26 4.80 -23.66
C PRO A 75 11.34 6.30 -23.90
N HIS A 76 10.50 7.10 -23.26
CA HIS A 76 10.35 8.53 -23.56
C HIS A 76 10.68 9.46 -22.39
N LEU A 77 10.45 9.02 -21.17
CA LEU A 77 10.57 9.82 -19.95
C LEU A 77 11.34 9.11 -18.83
N PRO A 78 12.46 8.39 -19.09
CA PRO A 78 13.14 7.63 -18.04
C PRO A 78 13.62 8.51 -16.89
N HIS A 79 13.93 9.78 -17.14
CA HIS A 79 14.44 10.72 -16.15
C HIS A 79 13.43 11.12 -15.07
N ILE A 80 12.13 10.93 -15.31
CA ILE A 80 11.09 11.21 -14.30
C ILE A 80 10.91 10.04 -13.31
N LEU A 81 11.49 8.88 -13.57
CA LEU A 81 11.39 7.71 -12.72
C LEU A 81 12.54 7.69 -11.68
N ASP A 82 12.24 7.14 -10.50
CA ASP A 82 13.26 6.79 -9.53
C ASP A 82 13.87 5.42 -9.83
N THR A 83 14.80 4.97 -8.99
CA THR A 83 15.47 3.67 -9.14
C THR A 83 14.56 2.46 -8.95
N LYS A 84 13.36 2.64 -8.38
CA LYS A 84 12.33 1.61 -8.17
C LYS A 84 11.21 1.69 -9.20
N GLY A 85 11.27 2.62 -10.14
CA GLY A 85 10.27 2.84 -11.17
C GLY A 85 9.13 3.77 -10.77
N PHE A 86 9.13 4.39 -9.59
CA PHE A 86 8.11 5.37 -9.22
C PHE A 86 8.35 6.71 -9.90
N VAL A 87 7.25 7.39 -10.28
CA VAL A 87 7.30 8.74 -10.85
C VAL A 87 7.63 9.76 -9.76
N LYS A 88 8.72 10.48 -9.93
CA LYS A 88 9.16 11.56 -9.02
C LYS A 88 8.23 12.76 -9.10
N VAL A 89 7.66 13.17 -7.96
CA VAL A 89 6.77 14.33 -7.87
C VAL A 89 7.23 15.33 -6.81
N ASN A 90 6.83 16.59 -6.99
CA ASN A 90 7.04 17.64 -6.01
C ASN A 90 5.91 17.68 -4.96
N ASP A 91 5.94 18.65 -4.05
CA ASP A 91 4.92 18.87 -3.02
C ASP A 91 3.52 19.17 -3.56
N LYS A 92 3.38 19.45 -4.85
CA LYS A 92 2.09 19.68 -5.52
C LYS A 92 1.66 18.50 -6.41
N LEU A 93 2.29 17.36 -6.28
CA LEU A 93 2.09 16.17 -7.10
C LEU A 93 2.32 16.43 -8.60
N GLU A 94 3.09 17.46 -8.94
CA GLU A 94 3.57 17.72 -10.29
C GLU A 94 4.82 16.87 -10.53
N VAL A 95 4.92 16.30 -11.70
CA VAL A 95 6.09 15.49 -12.10
C VAL A 95 7.33 16.39 -12.16
N THR A 96 8.37 16.01 -11.45
CA THR A 96 9.59 16.80 -11.34
C THR A 96 10.23 16.99 -12.72
N GLY A 97 10.52 18.24 -13.06
CA GLY A 97 11.13 18.60 -14.35
C GLY A 97 10.16 18.59 -15.55
N GLN A 98 8.85 18.42 -15.31
CA GLN A 98 7.83 18.48 -16.34
C GLN A 98 6.81 19.60 -16.08
N ASN A 99 6.28 20.18 -17.14
CA ASN A 99 5.20 21.16 -17.05
C ASN A 99 3.85 20.50 -17.29
N ASN A 100 2.85 20.83 -16.47
CA ASN A 100 1.47 20.37 -16.63
C ASN A 100 1.29 18.84 -16.61
N LEU A 101 2.26 18.11 -16.08
CA LEU A 101 2.19 16.67 -15.87
C LEU A 101 2.09 16.38 -14.38
N TYR A 102 1.16 15.51 -14.01
CA TYR A 102 0.90 15.11 -12.63
C TYR A 102 1.01 13.59 -12.51
N ALA A 103 1.46 13.11 -11.38
CA ALA A 103 1.37 11.70 -11.03
C ALA A 103 0.83 11.54 -9.61
N LEU A 104 -0.01 10.53 -9.42
CA LEU A 104 -0.68 10.25 -8.15
C LEU A 104 -1.00 8.76 -8.03
N GLY A 105 -1.39 8.32 -6.84
CA GLY A 105 -1.67 6.92 -6.56
C GLY A 105 -0.40 6.07 -6.51
N ASP A 106 -0.55 4.80 -6.84
CA ASP A 106 0.49 3.79 -6.65
C ASP A 106 1.75 4.05 -7.48
N VAL A 107 1.63 4.70 -8.62
CA VAL A 107 2.75 5.00 -9.53
C VAL A 107 3.64 6.15 -9.05
N ALA A 108 3.13 7.03 -8.17
CA ALA A 108 3.83 8.25 -7.77
C ALA A 108 4.66 8.07 -6.49
N ASP A 109 5.87 8.63 -6.44
CA ASP A 109 6.67 8.73 -5.22
C ASP A 109 6.21 9.91 -4.37
N VAL A 110 5.10 9.71 -3.64
CA VAL A 110 4.55 10.72 -2.72
C VAL A 110 5.10 10.54 -1.30
N GLY A 111 5.76 9.39 -1.01
CA GLY A 111 6.21 9.03 0.33
C GLY A 111 5.05 8.70 1.28
N GLU A 112 3.95 8.20 0.75
CA GLU A 112 2.79 7.67 1.49
C GLU A 112 2.61 6.17 1.18
N PRO A 113 1.98 5.39 2.08
CA PRO A 113 1.58 4.02 1.78
C PRO A 113 0.68 3.95 0.53
N LYS A 114 0.81 2.89 -0.25
CA LYS A 114 0.00 2.67 -1.46
C LYS A 114 -1.38 2.15 -1.06
N LEU A 115 -2.30 3.07 -0.78
CA LEU A 115 -3.66 2.79 -0.31
C LEU A 115 -4.68 3.54 -1.17
N GLY A 116 -5.74 2.86 -1.61
CA GLY A 116 -6.73 3.42 -2.53
C GLY A 116 -7.36 4.73 -2.04
N TYR A 117 -7.63 4.87 -0.72
CA TYR A 117 -8.19 6.12 -0.21
C TYR A 117 -7.20 7.30 -0.28
N LEU A 118 -5.89 7.04 -0.15
CA LEU A 118 -4.86 8.08 -0.33
C LEU A 118 -4.75 8.48 -1.80
N ALA A 119 -4.81 7.51 -2.71
CA ALA A 119 -4.87 7.79 -4.15
C ALA A 119 -6.08 8.66 -4.52
N GLN A 120 -7.26 8.39 -3.93
CA GLN A 120 -8.45 9.23 -4.11
C GLN A 120 -8.22 10.67 -3.61
N GLN A 121 -7.65 10.84 -2.42
CA GLN A 121 -7.35 12.18 -1.88
C GLN A 121 -6.33 12.94 -2.73
N GLN A 122 -5.31 12.25 -3.21
CA GLN A 122 -4.33 12.81 -4.14
C GLN A 122 -5.03 13.27 -5.44
N GLY A 123 -5.94 12.45 -5.99
CA GLY A 123 -6.73 12.78 -7.17
C GLY A 123 -7.61 14.02 -6.97
N GLU A 124 -8.32 14.10 -5.86
CA GLU A 124 -9.12 15.28 -5.52
C GLU A 124 -8.25 16.55 -5.38
N TYR A 125 -7.07 16.42 -4.76
CA TYR A 125 -6.14 17.53 -4.63
C TYR A 125 -5.64 17.99 -6.02
N VAL A 126 -5.22 17.06 -6.89
CA VAL A 126 -4.74 17.39 -8.24
C VAL A 126 -5.83 18.05 -9.07
N ALA A 127 -7.05 17.52 -9.07
CA ALA A 127 -8.19 18.12 -9.76
C ALA A 127 -8.45 19.57 -9.32
N LYS A 128 -8.50 19.81 -7.98
CA LYS A 128 -8.65 21.15 -7.43
C LYS A 128 -7.48 22.08 -7.78
N SER A 129 -6.26 21.52 -7.87
CA SER A 129 -5.04 22.26 -8.22
C SER A 129 -5.05 22.73 -9.66
N ILE A 130 -5.45 21.84 -10.58
CA ILE A 130 -5.61 22.17 -12.01
C ILE A 130 -6.63 23.30 -12.19
N VAL A 131 -7.82 23.19 -11.56
CA VAL A 131 -8.85 24.25 -11.65
C VAL A 131 -8.33 25.59 -11.11
N LYS A 132 -7.55 25.57 -10.02
CA LYS A 132 -6.93 26.79 -9.48
C LYS A 132 -5.92 27.39 -10.46
N LYS A 133 -5.07 26.57 -11.08
CA LYS A 133 -4.09 27.03 -12.07
C LYS A 133 -4.78 27.67 -13.29
N LEU A 134 -5.81 27.03 -13.81
CA LEU A 134 -6.60 27.59 -14.93
C LEU A 134 -7.24 28.93 -14.60
N LYS A 135 -7.52 29.18 -13.33
CA LYS A 135 -8.04 30.47 -12.81
C LYS A 135 -6.96 31.42 -12.30
N ASN A 136 -5.69 31.15 -12.60
CA ASN A 136 -4.53 31.94 -12.13
C ASN A 136 -4.50 32.11 -10.60
N LYS A 137 -5.02 31.14 -9.84
CA LYS A 137 -5.02 31.15 -8.36
C LYS A 137 -3.83 30.37 -7.79
N LYS A 138 -3.33 30.80 -6.65
CA LYS A 138 -2.23 30.13 -5.94
C LYS A 138 -2.63 28.73 -5.51
N VAL A 139 -1.81 27.74 -5.84
CA VAL A 139 -1.91 26.36 -5.39
C VAL A 139 -1.00 26.18 -4.17
N LYS A 140 -1.55 25.63 -3.07
CA LYS A 140 -0.79 25.21 -1.89
C LYS A 140 -0.32 23.77 -2.06
N GLY A 141 0.78 23.37 -1.44
CA GLY A 141 1.27 21.99 -1.44
C GLY A 141 0.25 20.99 -0.89
N TYR A 142 0.35 19.76 -1.35
CA TYR A 142 -0.43 18.63 -0.85
C TYR A 142 -0.09 18.36 0.62
N LYS A 143 -1.10 18.21 1.43
CA LYS A 143 -0.94 17.82 2.84
C LYS A 143 -1.21 16.33 2.95
N ARG A 144 -0.20 15.57 3.37
CA ARG A 144 -0.36 14.16 3.71
C ARG A 144 -1.33 14.03 4.90
N ASN A 145 -2.24 13.10 4.79
CA ASN A 145 -3.18 12.79 5.86
C ASN A 145 -2.61 11.73 6.81
N PRO A 146 -3.02 11.74 8.07
CA PRO A 146 -2.66 10.67 8.99
C PRO A 146 -3.09 9.30 8.45
N LEU A 147 -2.26 8.29 8.68
CA LEU A 147 -2.56 6.92 8.29
C LEU A 147 -3.81 6.42 9.01
N ILE A 148 -4.76 5.91 8.24
CA ILE A 148 -5.93 5.17 8.72
C ILE A 148 -5.92 3.82 8.01
N ALA A 149 -5.87 2.74 8.77
CA ALA A 149 -5.87 1.41 8.19
C ALA A 149 -6.79 0.47 8.95
N LEU A 150 -7.57 -0.30 8.18
CA LEU A 150 -8.32 -1.45 8.67
C LEU A 150 -7.63 -2.69 8.11
N ILE A 151 -7.04 -3.48 8.98
CA ILE A 151 -6.22 -4.65 8.65
C ILE A 151 -6.93 -5.91 9.14
N PRO A 152 -7.71 -6.59 8.28
CA PRO A 152 -8.26 -7.89 8.62
C PRO A 152 -7.15 -8.94 8.75
N THR A 153 -7.22 -9.77 9.79
CA THR A 153 -6.29 -10.88 10.02
C THR A 153 -7.01 -12.24 9.96
N GLY A 154 -8.17 -12.27 9.30
CA GLY A 154 -9.01 -13.44 9.13
C GLY A 154 -10.47 -13.01 9.01
N GLN A 155 -11.40 -13.97 9.01
CA GLN A 155 -12.82 -13.68 8.82
C GLN A 155 -13.48 -12.92 9.99
N LYS A 156 -12.95 -13.06 11.21
CA LYS A 156 -13.59 -12.53 12.44
C LYS A 156 -12.69 -11.64 13.28
N SER A 157 -11.45 -11.42 12.84
CA SER A 157 -10.43 -10.66 13.56
C SER A 157 -9.76 -9.64 12.68
N GLY A 158 -9.11 -8.67 13.30
CA GLY A 158 -8.38 -7.62 12.63
C GLY A 158 -8.00 -6.52 13.60
N VAL A 159 -7.23 -5.57 13.12
CA VAL A 159 -6.81 -4.39 13.84
C VAL A 159 -7.05 -3.14 13.02
N ALA A 160 -7.57 -2.10 13.66
CA ALA A 160 -7.72 -0.78 13.07
C ALA A 160 -6.66 0.15 13.67
N GLU A 161 -5.88 0.77 12.81
CA GLU A 161 -5.00 1.87 13.19
C GLU A 161 -5.64 3.19 12.76
N LEU A 162 -5.87 4.04 13.75
CA LEU A 162 -6.38 5.39 13.60
C LEU A 162 -5.30 6.39 14.04
N PRO A 163 -5.40 7.67 13.68
CA PRO A 163 -4.40 8.67 14.03
C PRO A 163 -4.05 8.68 15.53
N PHE A 164 -5.06 8.55 16.38
CA PHE A 164 -4.91 8.63 17.85
C PHE A 164 -5.15 7.33 18.61
N ALA A 165 -5.52 6.23 17.91
CA ALA A 165 -5.88 4.97 18.55
C ALA A 165 -5.53 3.74 17.71
N VAL A 166 -5.27 2.63 18.40
CA VAL A 166 -5.23 1.29 17.80
C VAL A 166 -6.27 0.44 18.52
N THR A 167 -7.18 -0.16 17.78
CA THR A 167 -8.32 -0.91 18.32
C THR A 167 -8.65 -2.15 17.49
N THR A 168 -9.27 -3.13 18.15
CA THR A 168 -9.81 -4.34 17.53
C THR A 168 -11.34 -4.32 17.46
N PHE A 169 -11.93 -3.13 17.50
CA PHE A 169 -13.38 -2.97 17.53
C PHE A 169 -14.04 -3.58 16.30
N LYS A 170 -14.83 -4.61 16.51
CA LYS A 170 -15.36 -5.48 15.45
C LYS A 170 -16.17 -4.73 14.40
N SER A 171 -16.95 -3.71 14.77
CA SER A 171 -17.76 -2.97 13.80
C SER A 171 -16.89 -2.23 12.78
N LEU A 172 -15.75 -1.66 13.18
CA LEU A 172 -14.80 -1.03 12.27
C LEU A 172 -14.15 -2.05 11.32
N ILE A 173 -13.75 -3.21 11.86
CA ILE A 173 -13.14 -4.27 11.05
C ILE A 173 -14.16 -4.84 10.06
N ASN A 174 -15.38 -5.10 10.52
CA ASN A 174 -16.47 -5.61 9.68
C ASN A 174 -16.83 -4.67 8.52
N MET A 175 -16.65 -3.37 8.66
CA MET A 175 -16.87 -2.42 7.55
C MET A 175 -16.04 -2.78 6.31
N LYS A 176 -14.80 -3.25 6.52
CA LYS A 176 -13.94 -3.69 5.43
C LYS A 176 -14.17 -5.15 5.06
N GLN A 177 -14.41 -6.02 6.05
CA GLN A 177 -14.58 -7.47 5.81
C GLN A 177 -15.85 -7.80 5.04
N LYS A 178 -16.93 -7.01 5.18
CA LYS A 178 -18.24 -7.29 4.59
C LYS A 178 -18.19 -7.33 3.06
N ASP A 179 -17.60 -6.32 2.43
CA ASP A 179 -17.61 -6.17 0.97
C ASP A 179 -16.37 -5.44 0.42
N LEU A 180 -15.31 -5.31 1.23
CA LEU A 180 -14.08 -4.57 0.87
C LEU A 180 -14.36 -3.14 0.37
N PHE A 181 -15.47 -2.51 0.81
CA PHE A 181 -15.96 -1.21 0.35
C PHE A 181 -16.37 -1.18 -1.13
N ILE A 182 -16.60 -2.34 -1.77
CA ILE A 182 -16.96 -2.42 -3.19
C ILE A 182 -18.16 -1.52 -3.48
N LYS A 183 -19.27 -1.67 -2.75
CA LYS A 183 -20.47 -0.86 -2.95
C LYS A 183 -20.19 0.64 -2.86
N LYS A 184 -19.40 1.07 -1.85
CA LYS A 184 -19.02 2.48 -1.69
C LYS A 184 -18.21 3.01 -2.86
N VAL A 185 -17.30 2.18 -3.39
CA VAL A 185 -16.47 2.54 -4.55
C VAL A 185 -17.33 2.65 -5.82
N TYR A 186 -18.21 1.68 -6.07
CA TYR A 186 -19.13 1.73 -7.21
C TYR A 186 -20.00 2.99 -7.18
N THR A 187 -20.64 3.29 -6.06
CA THR A 187 -21.45 4.53 -5.90
C THR A 187 -20.60 5.78 -6.16
N ALA A 188 -19.36 5.83 -5.67
CA ALA A 188 -18.47 6.97 -5.90
C ALA A 188 -18.11 7.19 -7.37
N PHE A 189 -18.12 6.12 -8.19
CA PHE A 189 -17.90 6.19 -9.64
C PHE A 189 -19.20 6.29 -10.45
N GLY A 190 -20.37 6.39 -9.79
CA GLY A 190 -21.66 6.43 -10.47
C GLY A 190 -22.02 5.12 -11.18
N ALA A 191 -21.43 4.01 -10.74
CA ALA A 191 -21.73 2.67 -11.22
C ALA A 191 -22.60 1.99 -10.16
N ASP A 192 -23.93 2.01 -10.33
CA ASP A 192 -24.92 1.32 -9.48
C ASP A 192 -25.25 -0.06 -10.04
#